data_a67015cae629b084880da5174cb98c5e
#
_entry.id   a67015cae629b084880da5174cb98c5e
#
_cell.length_a   1.000
_cell.length_b   1.000
_cell.length_c   1.000
_cell.angle_alpha   90.00
_cell.angle_beta   90.00
_cell.angle_gamma   90.00
#
_symmetry.space_group_name_H-M   'P 1'
#
loop_
_entity.id
_entity.type
_entity.pdbx_description
1 polymer ?
#
loop_
_entity_poly.entity_id
_entity_poly.type
_entity_poly.pdbx_seq_one_letter_code
_entity_poly.pdbx_strand_id
1 'polypeptide(L)'
;MSKSKLVALIFSYGIIFVVVQINNGLESIRLLFNSINFLTFFPIVTIVYFLIPHKARWVWLLIGSYYFYMSWNPKYAILIGTSTLITYFSGLLIEGADKRFEGEKSVKLKKFWVFGSLFTNLGILFLFKYYNFFTSSLTRLFSLFNITLQIPTFDFLLPVGISFYTFQALSYTIDVYRGDIKAEKNLGKYALFVAFFPQLVAGPIEKSKDLLYQFDEEHSFDYRRAKSGLVLMLWGFFEKMVVADRLAIFVNTVYNNPNNYKGMEIIVATIFFAFQIYCDFASYLDIARGAAEVMDFRLSTNFRQPYLSKSIKEFWRRWHITLGAWFKDYLYIPLGGNRCSKPRNYFN
;
A
#
# COMPACT_ATOMS: atom_id res chain seq x y z
N MET A 1 -28.22 -24.63 16.50
CA MET A 1 -26.84 -24.96 16.09
C MET A 1 -25.89 -24.16 16.98
N SER A 2 -24.92 -24.78 17.65
CA SER A 2 -24.01 -24.03 18.54
C SER A 2 -23.14 -23.08 17.70
N LYS A 3 -22.75 -21.92 18.28
CA LYS A 3 -21.86 -20.94 17.60
C LYS A 3 -20.60 -21.60 17.04
N SER A 4 -20.05 -22.62 17.72
CA SER A 4 -18.87 -23.38 17.28
C SER A 4 -19.12 -24.21 16.01
N LYS A 5 -20.32 -24.82 15.85
CA LYS A 5 -20.67 -25.57 14.63
C LYS A 5 -20.91 -24.65 13.44
N LEU A 6 -21.49 -23.46 13.67
CA LEU A 6 -21.67 -22.45 12.63
C LEU A 6 -20.32 -21.92 12.13
N VAL A 7 -19.40 -21.62 13.05
CA VAL A 7 -18.03 -21.18 12.73
C VAL A 7 -17.27 -22.26 11.96
N ALA A 8 -17.34 -23.52 12.38
CA ALA A 8 -16.69 -24.63 11.67
C ALA A 8 -17.28 -24.83 10.25
N LEU A 9 -18.59 -24.66 10.09
CA LEU A 9 -19.29 -24.76 8.80
C LEU A 9 -18.83 -23.59 7.86
N ILE A 10 -18.79 -22.38 8.37
CA ILE A 10 -18.36 -21.20 7.61
C ILE A 10 -16.87 -21.33 7.24
N PHE A 11 -16.02 -21.82 8.16
CA PHE A 11 -14.60 -22.11 7.88
C PHE A 11 -14.44 -23.17 6.79
N SER A 12 -15.18 -24.27 6.85
CA SER A 12 -15.12 -25.33 5.84
C SER A 12 -15.65 -24.84 4.48
N TYR A 13 -16.75 -24.09 4.45
CA TYR A 13 -17.26 -23.47 3.21
C TYR A 13 -16.32 -22.38 2.67
N GLY A 14 -15.71 -21.56 3.53
CA GLY A 14 -14.71 -20.58 3.15
C GLY A 14 -13.47 -21.23 2.53
N ILE A 15 -12.96 -22.30 3.13
CA ILE A 15 -11.84 -23.09 2.59
C ILE A 15 -12.24 -23.79 1.28
N ILE A 16 -13.44 -24.39 1.22
CA ILE A 16 -13.96 -25.03 0.00
C ILE A 16 -14.13 -24.00 -1.10
N PHE A 17 -14.67 -22.81 -0.81
CA PHE A 17 -14.80 -21.73 -1.77
C PHE A 17 -13.43 -21.26 -2.32
N VAL A 18 -12.42 -21.13 -1.44
CA VAL A 18 -11.04 -20.82 -1.83
C VAL A 18 -10.45 -21.93 -2.68
N VAL A 19 -10.64 -23.20 -2.32
CA VAL A 19 -10.11 -24.37 -3.05
C VAL A 19 -10.82 -24.55 -4.41
N VAL A 20 -12.12 -24.35 -4.48
CA VAL A 20 -12.90 -24.43 -5.74
C VAL A 20 -12.52 -23.30 -6.70
N GLN A 21 -12.23 -22.12 -6.18
CA GLN A 21 -11.76 -20.99 -6.98
C GLN A 21 -10.32 -21.20 -7.51
N ILE A 22 -9.45 -21.86 -6.74
CA ILE A 22 -8.10 -22.25 -7.18
C ILE A 22 -8.15 -23.26 -8.33
N ASN A 23 -9.15 -24.17 -8.36
CA ASN A 23 -9.29 -25.19 -9.40
C ASN A 23 -9.95 -24.69 -10.71
N ASN A 24 -10.67 -23.57 -10.69
CA ASN A 24 -11.44 -23.07 -11.85
C ASN A 24 -10.69 -22.06 -12.74
N GLY A 25 -9.36 -22.08 -12.77
CA GLY A 25 -8.56 -21.27 -13.68
C GLY A 25 -8.29 -19.85 -13.16
N LEU A 26 -7.10 -19.62 -12.68
CA LEU A 26 -6.58 -18.39 -12.03
C LEU A 26 -6.60 -17.12 -12.90
N GLU A 27 -7.00 -17.18 -14.15
CA GLU A 27 -6.92 -16.01 -15.05
C GLU A 27 -8.05 -14.97 -14.90
N SER A 28 -9.15 -15.29 -14.21
CA SER A 28 -10.33 -14.41 -14.17
C SER A 28 -10.69 -13.76 -12.82
N ILE A 29 -9.97 -14.03 -11.73
CA ILE A 29 -10.40 -13.62 -10.38
C ILE A 29 -9.48 -12.54 -9.81
N ARG A 30 -9.39 -11.41 -10.47
CA ARG A 30 -8.73 -10.24 -9.87
C ARG A 30 -9.69 -9.57 -8.88
N LEU A 31 -9.32 -9.54 -7.60
CA LEU A 31 -10.04 -8.79 -6.56
C LEU A 31 -9.68 -7.31 -6.65
N LEU A 32 -10.33 -6.59 -7.57
CA LEU A 32 -10.35 -5.13 -7.57
C LEU A 32 -11.44 -4.65 -6.61
N PHE A 33 -11.25 -3.55 -5.92
CA PHE A 33 -12.29 -3.00 -5.05
C PHE A 33 -13.63 -2.78 -5.78
N ASN A 34 -13.59 -2.36 -7.04
CA ASN A 34 -14.78 -2.16 -7.89
C ASN A 34 -15.24 -3.42 -8.63
N SER A 35 -14.86 -4.63 -8.16
CA SER A 35 -15.27 -5.89 -8.77
C SER A 35 -16.38 -6.59 -7.97
N ILE A 36 -17.20 -7.39 -8.65
CA ILE A 36 -18.20 -8.27 -8.01
C ILE A 36 -17.52 -9.24 -7.03
N ASN A 37 -16.31 -9.70 -7.36
CA ASN A 37 -15.53 -10.57 -6.49
C ASN A 37 -15.19 -9.90 -5.14
N PHE A 38 -14.90 -8.61 -5.13
CA PHE A 38 -14.69 -7.88 -3.89
C PHE A 38 -15.99 -7.68 -3.10
N LEU A 39 -17.10 -7.43 -3.78
CA LEU A 39 -18.41 -7.29 -3.15
C LEU A 39 -18.89 -8.59 -2.47
N THR A 40 -18.39 -9.75 -2.88
CA THR A 40 -18.63 -11.03 -2.19
C THR A 40 -17.56 -11.33 -1.13
N PHE A 41 -16.30 -11.05 -1.40
CA PHE A 41 -15.18 -11.25 -0.50
C PHE A 41 -15.30 -10.44 0.79
N PHE A 42 -15.57 -9.15 0.67
CA PHE A 42 -15.59 -8.22 1.80
C PHE A 42 -16.64 -8.56 2.87
N PRO A 43 -17.92 -8.83 2.53
CA PRO A 43 -18.91 -9.27 3.52
C PRO A 43 -18.54 -10.58 4.21
N ILE A 44 -17.99 -11.57 3.47
CA ILE A 44 -17.55 -12.85 4.05
C ILE A 44 -16.44 -12.60 5.09
N VAL A 45 -15.42 -11.83 4.72
CA VAL A 45 -14.31 -11.52 5.63
C VAL A 45 -14.82 -10.79 6.87
N THR A 46 -15.70 -9.80 6.70
CA THR A 46 -16.22 -8.98 7.80
C THR A 46 -17.15 -9.78 8.73
N ILE A 47 -18.06 -10.57 8.19
CA ILE A 47 -18.99 -11.40 9.01
C ILE A 47 -18.18 -12.41 9.83
N VAL A 48 -17.28 -13.15 9.20
CA VAL A 48 -16.44 -14.13 9.91
C VAL A 48 -15.58 -13.45 10.97
N TYR A 49 -15.01 -12.26 10.65
CA TYR A 49 -14.20 -11.48 11.59
C TYR A 49 -14.94 -11.19 12.91
N PHE A 50 -16.21 -10.81 12.87
CA PHE A 50 -16.97 -10.55 14.08
C PHE A 50 -17.51 -11.82 14.76
N LEU A 51 -17.65 -12.93 14.03
CA LEU A 51 -18.13 -14.21 14.57
C LEU A 51 -17.05 -14.99 15.34
N ILE A 52 -15.78 -14.86 14.97
CA ILE A 52 -14.69 -15.60 15.58
C ILE A 52 -14.17 -14.91 16.86
N PRO A 53 -13.55 -15.67 17.79
CA PRO A 53 -12.95 -15.10 18.98
C PRO A 53 -11.85 -14.08 18.64
N HIS A 54 -11.74 -13.03 19.45
CA HIS A 54 -10.75 -11.95 19.26
C HIS A 54 -9.33 -12.48 18.98
N LYS A 55 -8.85 -13.48 19.75
CA LYS A 55 -7.50 -14.05 19.57
C LYS A 55 -7.22 -14.64 18.19
N ALA A 56 -8.25 -15.04 17.43
CA ALA A 56 -8.12 -15.61 16.08
C ALA A 56 -8.31 -14.58 14.97
N ARG A 57 -8.80 -13.38 15.27
CA ARG A 57 -9.18 -12.37 14.26
C ARG A 57 -8.02 -11.91 13.40
N TRP A 58 -6.87 -11.67 14.00
CA TRP A 58 -5.69 -11.27 13.22
C TRP A 58 -5.23 -12.37 12.26
N VAL A 59 -5.37 -13.65 12.63
CA VAL A 59 -5.06 -14.78 11.73
C VAL A 59 -6.01 -14.82 10.56
N TRP A 60 -7.31 -14.60 10.80
CA TRP A 60 -8.32 -14.54 9.75
C TRP A 60 -8.06 -13.39 8.79
N LEU A 61 -7.77 -12.21 9.29
CA LEU A 61 -7.42 -11.05 8.46
C LEU A 61 -6.14 -11.28 7.67
N LEU A 62 -5.14 -11.96 8.23
CA LEU A 62 -3.90 -12.33 7.53
C LEU A 62 -4.20 -13.24 6.34
N ILE A 63 -4.99 -14.30 6.56
CA ILE A 63 -5.41 -15.23 5.51
C ILE A 63 -6.18 -14.47 4.41
N GLY A 64 -7.17 -13.65 4.78
CA GLY A 64 -7.93 -12.84 3.84
C GLY A 64 -7.07 -11.85 3.07
N SER A 65 -6.09 -11.23 3.71
CA SER A 65 -5.18 -10.28 3.08
C SER A 65 -4.25 -10.94 2.05
N TYR A 66 -3.67 -12.09 2.40
CA TYR A 66 -2.85 -12.85 1.44
C TYR A 66 -3.69 -13.43 0.30
N TYR A 67 -4.92 -13.92 0.57
CA TYR A 67 -5.85 -14.35 -0.45
C TYR A 67 -6.19 -13.20 -1.42
N PHE A 68 -6.52 -12.03 -0.90
CA PHE A 68 -6.78 -10.82 -1.68
C PHE A 68 -5.59 -10.50 -2.60
N TYR A 69 -4.38 -10.51 -2.07
CA TYR A 69 -3.18 -10.18 -2.83
C TYR A 69 -2.81 -11.23 -3.88
N MET A 70 -2.92 -12.52 -3.52
CA MET A 70 -2.66 -13.63 -4.42
C MET A 70 -3.68 -13.74 -5.57
N SER A 71 -4.87 -13.15 -5.44
CA SER A 71 -5.86 -13.12 -6.51
C SER A 71 -5.37 -12.42 -7.78
N TRP A 72 -4.36 -11.56 -7.66
CA TRP A 72 -3.72 -10.89 -8.80
C TRP A 72 -2.65 -11.77 -9.45
N ASN A 73 -1.78 -12.32 -8.64
CA ASN A 73 -0.78 -13.31 -9.00
C ASN A 73 -0.20 -13.94 -7.72
N PRO A 74 -0.31 -15.27 -7.55
CA PRO A 74 0.22 -15.96 -6.36
C PRO A 74 1.71 -15.74 -6.12
N LYS A 75 2.50 -15.53 -7.19
CA LYS A 75 3.94 -15.27 -7.09
C LYS A 75 4.25 -13.97 -6.33
N TYR A 76 3.32 -13.03 -6.27
CA TYR A 76 3.50 -11.78 -5.53
C TYR A 76 3.60 -12.01 -4.02
N ALA A 77 2.98 -13.09 -3.51
CA ALA A 77 3.09 -13.45 -2.10
C ALA A 77 4.54 -13.72 -1.67
N ILE A 78 5.38 -14.23 -2.58
CA ILE A 78 6.81 -14.46 -2.32
C ILE A 78 7.53 -13.13 -2.10
N LEU A 79 7.24 -12.13 -2.92
CA LEU A 79 7.90 -10.81 -2.81
C LEU A 79 7.50 -10.06 -1.55
N ILE A 80 6.20 -9.97 -1.26
CA ILE A 80 5.74 -9.33 -0.03
C ILE A 80 6.20 -10.12 1.20
N GLY A 81 6.19 -11.46 1.15
CA GLY A 81 6.69 -12.31 2.21
C GLY A 81 8.19 -12.09 2.46
N THR A 82 9.00 -12.01 1.40
CA THR A 82 10.44 -11.73 1.49
C THR A 82 10.70 -10.36 2.13
N SER A 83 10.03 -9.31 1.66
CA SER A 83 10.11 -7.96 2.25
C SER A 83 9.72 -7.97 3.73
N THR A 84 8.61 -8.64 4.07
CA THR A 84 8.12 -8.82 5.45
C THR A 84 9.15 -9.49 6.33
N LEU A 85 9.74 -10.61 5.91
CA LEU A 85 10.75 -11.34 6.69
C LEU A 85 11.99 -10.51 6.93
N ILE A 86 12.52 -9.85 5.87
CA ILE A 86 13.73 -9.01 5.98
C ILE A 86 13.51 -7.89 7.00
N THR A 87 12.41 -7.15 6.89
CA THR A 87 12.14 -6.01 7.78
C THR A 87 11.78 -6.45 9.19
N TYR A 88 11.07 -7.57 9.37
CA TYR A 88 10.79 -8.17 10.67
C TYR A 88 12.07 -8.55 11.41
N PHE A 89 12.94 -9.36 10.77
CA PHE A 89 14.20 -9.77 11.40
C PHE A 89 15.13 -8.59 11.63
N SER A 90 15.17 -7.62 10.71
CA SER A 90 15.94 -6.40 10.93
C SER A 90 15.47 -5.64 12.15
N GLY A 91 14.15 -5.51 12.38
CA GLY A 91 13.60 -4.90 13.59
C GLY A 91 14.04 -5.62 14.87
N LEU A 92 13.94 -6.96 14.91
CA LEU A 92 14.37 -7.76 16.06
C LEU A 92 15.87 -7.64 16.34
N LEU A 93 16.70 -7.63 15.28
CA LEU A 93 18.17 -7.52 15.38
C LEU A 93 18.60 -6.12 15.83
N ILE A 94 17.90 -5.07 15.40
CA ILE A 94 18.11 -3.69 15.85
C ILE A 94 17.80 -3.56 17.33
N GLU A 95 16.63 -4.03 17.79
CA GLU A 95 16.27 -4.01 19.22
C GLU A 95 17.21 -4.91 20.06
N GLY A 96 17.61 -6.06 19.50
CA GLY A 96 18.56 -6.98 20.15
C GLY A 96 19.95 -6.39 20.29
N ALA A 97 20.40 -5.52 19.37
CA ALA A 97 21.70 -4.86 19.45
C ALA A 97 21.78 -3.90 20.66
N ASP A 98 20.70 -3.19 20.99
CA ASP A 98 20.65 -2.32 22.17
C ASP A 98 20.72 -3.08 23.49
N LYS A 99 20.23 -4.33 23.49
CA LYS A 99 20.26 -5.19 24.70
C LYS A 99 21.60 -5.92 24.92
N ARG A 100 22.38 -6.12 23.84
CA ARG A 100 23.60 -6.94 23.88
C ARG A 100 24.89 -6.13 23.87
N PHE A 101 24.85 -4.91 23.32
CA PHE A 101 26.02 -4.08 23.15
C PHE A 101 25.73 -2.65 23.58
N GLU A 102 26.71 -2.00 24.19
CA GLU A 102 26.65 -0.59 24.60
C GLU A 102 27.51 0.29 23.70
N GLY A 103 27.18 1.58 23.66
CA GLY A 103 27.97 2.61 23.01
C GLY A 103 28.08 2.46 21.48
N GLU A 104 29.26 2.72 20.94
CA GLU A 104 29.49 2.80 19.49
C GLU A 104 29.23 1.47 18.75
N LYS A 105 29.47 0.34 19.41
CA LYS A 105 29.27 -0.99 18.83
C LYS A 105 27.80 -1.28 18.55
N SER A 106 26.91 -0.94 19.49
CA SER A 106 25.45 -1.04 19.30
C SER A 106 25.00 -0.18 18.11
N VAL A 107 25.45 1.08 18.06
CA VAL A 107 25.09 2.03 16.98
C VAL A 107 25.56 1.53 15.61
N LYS A 108 26.80 1.00 15.49
CA LYS A 108 27.31 0.45 14.22
C LYS A 108 26.49 -0.76 13.77
N LEU A 109 26.15 -1.66 14.69
CA LEU A 109 25.37 -2.86 14.37
C LEU A 109 23.94 -2.51 13.94
N LYS A 110 23.28 -1.60 14.64
CA LYS A 110 21.94 -1.10 14.24
C LYS A 110 21.97 -0.47 12.86
N LYS A 111 22.96 0.40 12.56
CA LYS A 111 23.11 1.00 11.22
C LYS A 111 23.31 -0.06 10.14
N PHE A 112 24.07 -1.12 10.42
CA PHE A 112 24.29 -2.23 9.49
C PHE A 112 22.96 -2.92 9.14
N TRP A 113 22.12 -3.23 10.13
CA TRP A 113 20.81 -3.88 9.89
C TRP A 113 19.81 -2.97 9.19
N VAL A 114 19.78 -1.68 9.53
CA VAL A 114 18.97 -0.69 8.79
C VAL A 114 19.41 -0.60 7.34
N PHE A 115 20.71 -0.46 7.09
CA PHE A 115 21.26 -0.39 5.73
C PHE A 115 20.96 -1.66 4.93
N GLY A 116 21.15 -2.84 5.51
CA GLY A 116 20.82 -4.11 4.88
C GLY A 116 19.35 -4.22 4.50
N SER A 117 18.45 -3.82 5.41
CA SER A 117 17.00 -3.79 5.15
C SER A 117 16.63 -2.81 4.04
N LEU A 118 17.16 -1.58 4.09
CA LEU A 118 16.95 -0.56 3.05
C LEU A 118 17.47 -1.03 1.70
N PHE A 119 18.72 -1.50 1.65
CA PHE A 119 19.39 -1.95 0.42
C PHE A 119 18.61 -3.07 -0.26
N THR A 120 18.19 -4.08 0.51
CA THR A 120 17.48 -5.24 -0.07
C THR A 120 16.08 -4.85 -0.54
N ASN A 121 15.31 -4.12 0.26
CA ASN A 121 13.95 -3.74 -0.12
C ASN A 121 13.92 -2.73 -1.27
N LEU A 122 14.80 -1.73 -1.27
CA LEU A 122 14.93 -0.79 -2.38
C LEU A 122 15.54 -1.47 -3.62
N GLY A 123 16.43 -2.46 -3.44
CA GLY A 123 16.96 -3.29 -4.53
C GLY A 123 15.84 -4.10 -5.20
N ILE A 124 14.98 -4.75 -4.44
CA ILE A 124 13.79 -5.46 -4.96
C ILE A 124 12.89 -4.46 -5.71
N LEU A 125 12.58 -3.32 -5.12
CA LEU A 125 11.78 -2.27 -5.76
C LEU A 125 12.40 -1.78 -7.07
N PHE A 126 13.74 -1.56 -7.08
CA PHE A 126 14.47 -1.16 -8.28
C PHE A 126 14.39 -2.22 -9.37
N LEU A 127 14.66 -3.48 -9.06
CA LEU A 127 14.65 -4.58 -10.02
C LEU A 127 13.28 -4.76 -10.68
N PHE A 128 12.20 -4.74 -9.91
CA PHE A 128 10.86 -4.99 -10.45
C PHE A 128 10.21 -3.77 -11.10
N LYS A 129 10.55 -2.55 -10.68
CA LYS A 129 9.87 -1.34 -11.16
C LYS A 129 10.72 -0.45 -12.04
N TYR A 130 12.02 -0.32 -11.75
CA TYR A 130 12.85 0.70 -12.36
C TYR A 130 13.96 0.16 -13.26
N TYR A 131 14.24 -1.14 -13.24
CA TYR A 131 15.33 -1.74 -14.00
C TYR A 131 15.23 -1.45 -15.51
N ASN A 132 14.10 -1.77 -16.13
CA ASN A 132 13.91 -1.58 -17.58
C ASN A 132 13.94 -0.09 -17.97
N PHE A 133 13.41 0.80 -17.12
CA PHE A 133 13.51 2.25 -17.33
C PHE A 133 14.96 2.71 -17.28
N PHE A 134 15.72 2.25 -16.30
CA PHE A 134 17.13 2.61 -16.13
C PHE A 134 17.98 2.09 -17.28
N THR A 135 17.83 0.81 -17.66
CA THR A 135 18.60 0.20 -18.74
C THR A 135 18.28 0.82 -20.10
N SER A 136 17.00 1.09 -20.40
CA SER A 136 16.62 1.78 -21.63
C SER A 136 17.15 3.22 -21.70
N SER A 137 17.14 3.92 -20.56
CA SER A 137 17.71 5.27 -20.46
C SER A 137 19.24 5.27 -20.67
N LEU A 138 19.95 4.31 -20.08
CA LEU A 138 21.38 4.12 -20.31
C LEU A 138 21.68 3.80 -21.77
N THR A 139 20.99 2.83 -22.36
CA THR A 139 21.16 2.46 -23.77
C THR A 139 20.98 3.69 -24.69
N ARG A 140 19.94 4.50 -24.43
CA ARG A 140 19.71 5.74 -25.17
C ARG A 140 20.83 6.77 -24.96
N LEU A 141 21.34 6.92 -23.73
CA LEU A 141 22.44 7.83 -23.42
C LEU A 141 23.73 7.40 -24.15
N PHE A 142 24.09 6.12 -24.08
CA PHE A 142 25.31 5.61 -24.72
C PHE A 142 25.22 5.63 -26.26
N SER A 143 24.02 5.47 -26.83
CA SER A 143 23.83 5.60 -28.29
C SER A 143 24.16 7.00 -28.81
N LEU A 144 24.04 8.07 -27.99
CA LEU A 144 24.49 9.42 -28.35
C LEU A 144 26.01 9.51 -28.56
N PHE A 145 26.78 8.58 -27.98
CA PHE A 145 28.21 8.46 -28.12
C PHE A 145 28.63 7.36 -29.11
N ASN A 146 27.69 6.87 -29.96
CA ASN A 146 27.87 5.74 -30.89
C ASN A 146 28.31 4.42 -30.21
N ILE A 147 27.99 4.25 -28.92
CA ILE A 147 28.23 3.02 -28.16
C ILE A 147 26.93 2.22 -28.09
N THR A 148 26.92 1.04 -28.68
CA THR A 148 25.76 0.13 -28.63
C THR A 148 25.86 -0.78 -27.41
N LEU A 149 25.01 -0.54 -26.40
CA LEU A 149 24.88 -1.40 -25.25
C LEU A 149 23.73 -2.39 -25.46
N GLN A 150 24.00 -3.67 -25.38
CA GLN A 150 22.99 -4.72 -25.36
C GLN A 150 22.74 -5.15 -23.91
N ILE A 151 21.84 -4.46 -23.21
CA ILE A 151 21.46 -4.83 -21.85
C ILE A 151 20.16 -5.65 -21.93
N PRO A 152 20.11 -6.85 -21.35
CA PRO A 152 18.88 -7.64 -21.37
C PRO A 152 17.76 -6.92 -20.63
N THR A 153 16.57 -6.91 -21.18
CA THR A 153 15.35 -6.46 -20.51
C THR A 153 14.73 -7.63 -19.74
N PHE A 154 14.16 -7.36 -18.58
CA PHE A 154 13.42 -8.35 -17.83
C PHE A 154 11.93 -8.06 -17.93
N ASP A 155 11.17 -9.03 -18.37
CA ASP A 155 9.71 -8.97 -18.38
C ASP A 155 9.14 -9.48 -17.05
N PHE A 156 9.48 -8.73 -15.99
CA PHE A 156 8.88 -9.00 -14.68
C PHE A 156 7.49 -8.37 -14.61
N LEU A 157 6.50 -9.20 -14.33
CA LEU A 157 5.18 -8.70 -14.02
C LEU A 157 5.26 -7.83 -12.77
N LEU A 158 4.97 -6.53 -12.91
CA LEU A 158 5.08 -5.55 -11.82
C LEU A 158 4.08 -5.87 -10.70
N PRO A 159 4.52 -6.18 -9.47
CA PRO A 159 3.61 -6.46 -8.37
C PRO A 159 2.83 -5.20 -7.97
N VAL A 160 1.51 -5.34 -7.91
CA VAL A 160 0.64 -4.24 -7.48
C VAL A 160 0.96 -3.88 -6.03
N GLY A 161 1.02 -2.59 -5.72
CA GLY A 161 1.30 -2.10 -4.37
C GLY A 161 2.76 -2.21 -3.91
N ILE A 162 3.72 -2.70 -4.75
CA ILE A 162 5.12 -2.90 -4.33
C ILE A 162 5.74 -1.65 -3.69
N SER A 163 5.48 -0.46 -4.19
CA SER A 163 6.00 0.78 -3.61
C SER A 163 5.39 1.07 -2.24
N PHE A 164 4.09 0.83 -2.09
CA PHE A 164 3.36 1.12 -0.85
C PHE A 164 3.82 0.23 0.30
N TYR A 165 3.81 -1.09 0.11
CA TYR A 165 4.25 -1.99 1.17
C TYR A 165 5.76 -1.89 1.44
N THR A 166 6.58 -1.56 0.44
CA THR A 166 8.01 -1.30 0.66
C THR A 166 8.21 -0.09 1.57
N PHE A 167 7.57 1.05 1.28
CA PHE A 167 7.67 2.23 2.13
C PHE A 167 7.15 1.98 3.55
N GLN A 168 6.06 1.23 3.68
CA GLN A 168 5.50 0.86 4.98
C GLN A 168 6.44 -0.03 5.78
N ALA A 169 6.99 -1.07 5.16
CA ALA A 169 7.94 -1.99 5.81
C ALA A 169 9.26 -1.28 6.18
N LEU A 170 9.75 -0.38 5.34
CA LEU A 170 10.95 0.41 5.63
C LEU A 170 10.71 1.42 6.76
N SER A 171 9.54 2.06 6.82
CA SER A 171 9.22 2.96 7.94
C SER A 171 9.28 2.24 9.28
N TYR A 172 8.75 1.00 9.36
CA TYR A 172 8.88 0.19 10.57
C TYR A 172 10.34 -0.04 10.98
N THR A 173 11.21 -0.44 10.05
CA THR A 173 12.64 -0.67 10.35
C THR A 173 13.32 0.60 10.88
N ILE A 174 12.99 1.75 10.28
CA ILE A 174 13.55 3.04 10.70
C ILE A 174 12.99 3.48 12.06
N ASP A 175 11.69 3.28 12.31
CA ASP A 175 11.05 3.64 13.58
C ASP A 175 11.61 2.79 14.74
N VAL A 176 11.87 1.50 14.52
CA VAL A 176 12.56 0.65 15.51
C VAL A 176 14.01 1.14 15.74
N TYR A 177 14.73 1.51 14.68
CA TYR A 177 16.09 2.05 14.80
C TYR A 177 16.13 3.34 15.61
N ARG A 178 15.17 4.23 15.44
CA ARG A 178 15.05 5.48 16.19
C ARG A 178 14.62 5.28 17.64
N GLY A 179 14.05 4.11 17.96
CA GLY A 179 13.44 3.84 19.26
C GLY A 179 12.03 4.40 19.41
N ASP A 180 11.41 4.84 18.30
CA ASP A 180 10.04 5.36 18.30
C ASP A 180 9.00 4.27 18.62
N ILE A 181 9.33 3.01 18.28
CA ILE A 181 8.55 1.82 18.59
C ILE A 181 9.48 0.66 18.99
N LYS A 182 8.93 -0.31 19.73
CA LYS A 182 9.59 -1.61 19.96
C LYS A 182 9.37 -2.53 18.76
N ALA A 183 10.30 -3.47 18.56
CA ALA A 183 10.14 -4.46 17.52
C ALA A 183 8.96 -5.38 17.83
N GLU A 184 8.09 -5.61 16.82
CA GLU A 184 6.98 -6.55 16.90
C GLU A 184 7.56 -7.99 17.02
N LYS A 185 7.05 -8.76 17.97
CA LYS A 185 7.55 -10.12 18.23
C LYS A 185 6.71 -11.19 17.53
N ASN A 186 5.49 -10.87 17.15
CA ASN A 186 4.61 -11.77 16.42
C ASN A 186 4.75 -11.55 14.91
N LEU A 187 5.46 -12.45 14.25
CA LEU A 187 5.65 -12.41 12.79
C LEU A 187 4.31 -12.33 12.04
N GLY A 188 3.28 -13.04 12.50
CA GLY A 188 1.97 -13.04 11.83
C GLY A 188 1.26 -11.69 11.91
N LYS A 189 1.30 -11.01 13.05
CA LYS A 189 0.76 -9.65 13.18
C LYS A 189 1.54 -8.65 12.35
N TYR A 190 2.87 -8.78 12.33
CA TYR A 190 3.70 -7.95 11.48
C TYR A 190 3.42 -8.20 9.98
N ALA A 191 3.27 -9.46 9.58
CA ALA A 191 2.89 -9.81 8.21
C ALA A 191 1.50 -9.26 7.85
N LEU A 192 0.55 -9.29 8.80
CA LEU A 192 -0.75 -8.64 8.62
C LEU A 192 -0.61 -7.12 8.44
N PHE A 193 0.22 -6.46 9.25
CA PHE A 193 0.47 -5.03 9.12
C PHE A 193 0.96 -4.67 7.70
N VAL A 194 1.90 -5.44 7.13
CA VAL A 194 2.43 -5.19 5.79
C VAL A 194 1.41 -5.52 4.70
N ALA A 195 0.60 -6.58 4.90
CA ALA A 195 -0.30 -7.13 3.88
C ALA A 195 -1.78 -6.78 4.06
N PHE A 196 -2.16 -5.95 5.03
CA PHE A 196 -3.55 -5.67 5.39
C PHE A 196 -4.36 -5.21 4.17
N PHE A 197 -5.33 -6.04 3.74
CA PHE A 197 -5.97 -5.91 2.42
C PHE A 197 -6.62 -4.55 2.15
N PRO A 198 -7.20 -3.82 3.13
CA PRO A 198 -7.78 -2.52 2.82
C PRO A 198 -6.73 -1.50 2.33
N GLN A 199 -5.51 -1.56 2.85
CA GLN A 199 -4.46 -0.58 2.50
C GLN A 199 -3.47 -1.05 1.44
N LEU A 200 -3.34 -2.38 1.23
CA LEU A 200 -2.21 -3.00 0.53
C LEU A 200 -1.98 -2.50 -0.90
N VAL A 201 -3.04 -2.28 -1.66
CA VAL A 201 -2.95 -1.96 -3.10
C VAL A 201 -2.74 -0.47 -3.36
N ALA A 202 -3.58 0.36 -2.78
CA ALA A 202 -3.59 1.82 -2.99
C ALA A 202 -4.08 2.58 -1.74
N GLY A 203 -4.09 1.94 -0.58
CA GLY A 203 -4.46 2.56 0.69
C GLY A 203 -3.43 3.58 1.18
N PRO A 204 -3.69 4.23 2.32
CA PRO A 204 -2.72 5.13 2.92
C PRO A 204 -1.47 4.36 3.37
N ILE A 205 -0.30 5.01 3.33
CA ILE A 205 0.94 4.46 3.90
C ILE A 205 0.85 4.62 5.42
N GLU A 206 0.43 3.54 6.10
CA GLU A 206 0.26 3.56 7.55
C GLU A 206 1.59 3.40 8.29
N LYS A 207 1.76 4.16 9.36
CA LYS A 207 2.88 3.95 10.26
C LYS A 207 2.58 2.79 11.21
N SER A 208 3.61 2.03 11.54
CA SER A 208 3.48 0.90 12.45
C SER A 208 2.89 1.28 13.82
N LYS A 209 3.25 2.44 14.35
CA LYS A 209 2.70 2.97 15.60
C LYS A 209 1.20 3.27 15.55
N ASP A 210 0.64 3.47 14.37
CA ASP A 210 -0.77 3.87 14.20
C ASP A 210 -1.68 2.68 13.85
N LEU A 211 -1.14 1.58 13.30
CA LEU A 211 -1.94 0.42 12.88
C LEU A 211 -1.64 -0.88 13.66
N LEU A 212 -0.38 -1.18 14.02
CA LEU A 212 -0.03 -2.47 14.65
C LEU A 212 -0.81 -2.74 15.93
N TYR A 213 -0.95 -1.73 16.79
CA TYR A 213 -1.65 -1.89 18.07
C TYR A 213 -3.14 -2.19 17.90
N GLN A 214 -3.74 -1.74 16.79
CA GLN A 214 -5.16 -1.97 16.51
C GLN A 214 -5.48 -3.46 16.32
N PHE A 215 -4.50 -4.30 15.92
CA PHE A 215 -4.71 -5.74 15.83
C PHE A 215 -4.80 -6.45 17.19
N ASP A 216 -4.44 -5.75 18.26
CA ASP A 216 -4.55 -6.23 19.65
C ASP A 216 -5.79 -5.68 20.37
N GLU A 217 -6.45 -4.66 19.83
CA GLU A 217 -7.67 -4.09 20.40
C GLU A 217 -8.89 -5.01 20.21
N GLU A 218 -9.77 -5.04 21.19
CA GLU A 218 -11.05 -5.73 21.05
C GLU A 218 -12.03 -4.89 20.25
N HIS A 219 -12.25 -5.30 19.02
CA HIS A 219 -13.20 -4.66 18.13
C HIS A 219 -14.60 -5.26 18.32
N SER A 220 -15.62 -4.41 18.39
CA SER A 220 -17.02 -4.82 18.46
C SER A 220 -17.79 -4.33 17.24
N PHE A 221 -18.82 -5.09 16.86
CA PHE A 221 -19.70 -4.60 15.80
C PHE A 221 -20.53 -3.43 16.31
N ASP A 222 -20.46 -2.30 15.61
CA ASP A 222 -21.29 -1.14 15.82
C ASP A 222 -21.99 -0.76 14.52
N TYR A 223 -23.32 -0.70 14.56
CA TYR A 223 -24.13 -0.43 13.37
C TYR A 223 -23.90 0.96 12.79
N ARG A 224 -23.71 1.99 13.64
CA ARG A 224 -23.51 3.38 13.18
C ARG A 224 -22.20 3.52 12.45
N ARG A 225 -21.14 2.94 13.01
CA ARG A 225 -19.82 2.90 12.39
C ARG A 225 -19.84 2.06 11.11
N ALA A 226 -20.43 0.88 11.12
CA ALA A 226 -20.55 0.05 9.91
C ALA A 226 -21.32 0.77 8.80
N LYS A 227 -22.43 1.46 9.13
CA LYS A 227 -23.16 2.29 8.18
C LYS A 227 -22.30 3.44 7.63
N SER A 228 -21.53 4.13 8.49
CA SER A 228 -20.63 5.20 8.07
C SER A 228 -19.58 4.66 7.08
N GLY A 229 -18.90 3.55 7.42
CA GLY A 229 -17.93 2.91 6.54
C GLY A 229 -18.52 2.47 5.20
N LEU A 230 -19.72 1.87 5.20
CA LEU A 230 -20.41 1.47 3.96
C LEU A 230 -20.80 2.68 3.09
N VAL A 231 -21.22 3.78 3.70
CA VAL A 231 -21.54 5.04 2.97
C VAL A 231 -20.26 5.61 2.35
N LEU A 232 -19.13 5.57 3.08
CA LEU A 232 -17.84 6.00 2.55
C LEU A 232 -17.37 5.11 1.38
N MET A 233 -17.56 3.78 1.49
CA MET A 233 -17.29 2.86 0.37
C MET A 233 -18.18 3.19 -0.84
N LEU A 234 -19.48 3.42 -0.63
CA LEU A 234 -20.41 3.77 -1.70
C LEU A 234 -19.99 5.07 -2.40
N TRP A 235 -19.53 6.07 -1.63
CA TRP A 235 -18.99 7.30 -2.17
C TRP A 235 -17.74 7.03 -3.04
N GLY A 236 -16.80 6.22 -2.56
CA GLY A 236 -15.65 5.81 -3.35
C GLY A 236 -16.02 5.06 -4.63
N PHE A 237 -17.02 4.15 -4.60
CA PHE A 237 -17.54 3.50 -5.81
C PHE A 237 -18.12 4.52 -6.80
N PHE A 238 -18.85 5.51 -6.31
CA PHE A 238 -19.37 6.59 -7.15
C PHE A 238 -18.24 7.38 -7.81
N GLU A 239 -17.25 7.83 -7.04
CA GLU A 239 -16.09 8.56 -7.58
C GLU A 239 -15.34 7.74 -8.64
N LYS A 240 -15.15 6.43 -8.41
CA LYS A 240 -14.47 5.54 -9.35
C LYS A 240 -15.29 5.31 -10.63
N MET A 241 -16.51 4.76 -10.47
CA MET A 241 -17.27 4.20 -11.60
C MET A 241 -18.05 5.27 -12.37
N VAL A 242 -18.53 6.31 -11.68
CA VAL A 242 -19.38 7.34 -12.29
C VAL A 242 -18.57 8.56 -12.72
N VAL A 243 -17.51 8.91 -11.98
CA VAL A 243 -16.70 10.09 -12.32
C VAL A 243 -15.42 9.68 -13.05
N ALA A 244 -14.47 9.01 -12.38
CA ALA A 244 -13.15 8.76 -12.92
C ALA A 244 -13.18 7.93 -14.21
N ASP A 245 -13.87 6.79 -14.21
CA ASP A 245 -13.92 5.89 -15.37
C ASP A 245 -14.66 6.53 -16.56
N ARG A 246 -15.65 7.41 -16.33
CA ARG A 246 -16.35 8.12 -17.40
C ARG A 246 -15.51 9.23 -17.98
N LEU A 247 -14.83 10.02 -17.16
CA LEU A 247 -13.91 11.04 -17.65
C LEU A 247 -12.74 10.43 -18.41
N ALA A 248 -12.24 9.26 -17.99
CA ALA A 248 -11.18 8.51 -18.64
C ALA A 248 -11.46 8.23 -20.13
N ILE A 249 -12.72 7.98 -20.51
CA ILE A 249 -13.09 7.71 -21.90
C ILE A 249 -12.72 8.90 -22.79
N PHE A 250 -13.12 10.11 -22.42
CA PHE A 250 -12.83 11.32 -23.20
C PHE A 250 -11.33 11.67 -23.14
N VAL A 251 -10.72 11.63 -21.96
CA VAL A 251 -9.30 11.94 -21.76
C VAL A 251 -8.43 11.01 -22.61
N ASN A 252 -8.66 9.71 -22.55
CA ASN A 252 -7.89 8.72 -23.32
C ASN A 252 -8.10 8.90 -24.83
N THR A 253 -9.31 9.25 -25.28
CA THR A 253 -9.59 9.51 -26.69
C THR A 253 -8.75 10.66 -27.21
N VAL A 254 -8.67 11.76 -26.46
CA VAL A 254 -7.91 12.96 -26.85
C VAL A 254 -6.40 12.73 -26.70
N TYR A 255 -5.95 12.18 -25.58
CA TYR A 255 -4.51 12.05 -25.26
C TYR A 255 -3.81 10.97 -26.09
N ASN A 256 -4.52 9.90 -26.48
CA ASN A 256 -3.95 8.88 -27.36
C ASN A 256 -3.86 9.33 -28.83
N ASN A 257 -4.58 10.38 -29.22
CA ASN A 257 -4.59 10.91 -30.57
C ASN A 257 -4.39 12.44 -30.61
N PRO A 258 -3.33 12.98 -30.00
CA PRO A 258 -3.18 14.44 -29.79
C PRO A 258 -3.17 15.27 -31.08
N ASN A 259 -2.77 14.67 -32.19
CA ASN A 259 -2.73 15.35 -33.49
C ASN A 259 -4.12 15.60 -34.11
N ASN A 260 -5.16 14.87 -33.64
CA ASN A 260 -6.51 14.97 -34.17
C ASN A 260 -7.36 16.00 -33.42
N TYR A 261 -6.87 16.54 -32.29
CA TYR A 261 -7.61 17.47 -31.43
C TYR A 261 -6.86 18.77 -31.25
N LYS A 262 -7.58 19.89 -31.14
CA LYS A 262 -6.98 21.23 -31.04
C LYS A 262 -7.79 22.13 -30.09
N GLY A 263 -7.13 23.14 -29.53
CA GLY A 263 -7.78 24.22 -28.79
C GLY A 263 -8.62 23.72 -27.59
N MET A 264 -9.92 23.94 -27.65
CA MET A 264 -10.84 23.68 -26.53
C MET A 264 -10.91 22.20 -26.13
N GLU A 265 -10.79 21.27 -27.07
CA GLU A 265 -10.86 19.82 -26.77
C GLU A 265 -9.71 19.40 -25.88
N ILE A 266 -8.48 19.91 -26.13
CA ILE A 266 -7.30 19.62 -25.29
C ILE A 266 -7.45 20.28 -23.91
N ILE A 267 -7.98 21.52 -23.86
CA ILE A 267 -8.22 22.21 -22.57
C ILE A 267 -9.22 21.42 -21.73
N VAL A 268 -10.34 21.01 -22.31
CA VAL A 268 -11.37 20.22 -21.62
C VAL A 268 -10.80 18.86 -21.16
N ALA A 269 -10.03 18.18 -22.04
CA ALA A 269 -9.37 16.93 -21.68
C ALA A 269 -8.40 17.10 -20.49
N THR A 270 -7.67 18.22 -20.45
CA THR A 270 -6.75 18.53 -19.35
C THR A 270 -7.48 18.76 -18.03
N ILE A 271 -8.60 19.49 -18.08
CA ILE A 271 -9.46 19.71 -16.90
C ILE A 271 -10.06 18.35 -16.45
N PHE A 272 -10.57 17.56 -17.37
CA PHE A 272 -11.12 16.24 -17.07
C PHE A 272 -10.07 15.29 -16.51
N PHE A 273 -8.84 15.33 -17.01
CA PHE A 273 -7.73 14.57 -16.49
C PHE A 273 -7.40 14.93 -15.03
N ALA A 274 -7.47 16.22 -14.68
CA ALA A 274 -7.27 16.64 -13.29
C ALA A 274 -8.32 16.03 -12.34
N PHE A 275 -9.60 16.03 -12.75
CA PHE A 275 -10.66 15.37 -11.97
C PHE A 275 -10.53 13.84 -11.99
N GLN A 276 -10.21 13.25 -13.14
CA GLN A 276 -10.00 11.82 -13.28
C GLN A 276 -8.93 11.31 -12.32
N ILE A 277 -7.73 11.89 -12.34
CA ILE A 277 -6.61 11.43 -11.47
C ILE A 277 -6.92 11.58 -9.99
N TYR A 278 -7.66 12.63 -9.63
CA TYR A 278 -8.09 12.82 -8.24
C TYR A 278 -9.13 11.78 -7.82
N CYS A 279 -10.22 11.65 -8.57
CA CYS A 279 -11.29 10.72 -8.25
C CYS A 279 -10.86 9.25 -8.34
N ASP A 280 -9.99 8.92 -9.32
CA ASP A 280 -9.44 7.57 -9.45
C ASP A 280 -8.64 7.15 -8.22
N PHE A 281 -7.83 8.05 -7.68
CA PHE A 281 -7.02 7.73 -6.50
C PHE A 281 -7.78 7.91 -5.19
N ALA A 282 -8.58 8.98 -5.03
CA ALA A 282 -9.35 9.23 -3.81
C ALA A 282 -10.38 8.12 -3.56
N SER A 283 -11.00 7.62 -4.62
CA SER A 283 -11.99 6.54 -4.54
C SER A 283 -11.43 5.25 -3.93
N TYR A 284 -10.24 4.82 -4.33
CA TYR A 284 -9.58 3.65 -3.74
C TYR A 284 -9.34 3.84 -2.24
N LEU A 285 -8.92 5.04 -1.85
CA LEU A 285 -8.66 5.37 -0.45
C LEU A 285 -9.94 5.41 0.38
N ASP A 286 -11.03 5.92 -0.18
CA ASP A 286 -12.31 5.99 0.53
C ASP A 286 -12.95 4.61 0.65
N ILE A 287 -12.85 3.74 -0.37
CA ILE A 287 -13.26 2.34 -0.26
C ILE A 287 -12.41 1.61 0.79
N ALA A 288 -11.07 1.78 0.76
CA ALA A 288 -10.16 1.17 1.71
C ALA A 288 -10.45 1.60 3.17
N ARG A 289 -10.64 2.90 3.39
CA ARG A 289 -10.96 3.46 4.70
C ARG A 289 -12.33 3.02 5.18
N GLY A 290 -13.33 3.03 4.29
CA GLY A 290 -14.66 2.57 4.61
C GLY A 290 -14.68 1.09 4.97
N ALA A 291 -13.96 0.23 4.21
CA ALA A 291 -13.83 -1.19 4.52
C ALA A 291 -13.15 -1.44 5.88
N ALA A 292 -12.09 -0.68 6.20
CA ALA A 292 -11.43 -0.73 7.49
C ALA A 292 -12.35 -0.25 8.62
N GLU A 293 -13.09 0.85 8.43
CA GLU A 293 -14.01 1.42 9.40
C GLU A 293 -15.16 0.45 9.74
N VAL A 294 -15.70 -0.29 8.76
CA VAL A 294 -16.70 -1.34 9.02
C VAL A 294 -16.16 -2.37 10.00
N MET A 295 -14.89 -2.75 9.90
CA MET A 295 -14.22 -3.72 10.78
C MET A 295 -13.64 -3.10 12.06
N ASP A 296 -13.87 -1.80 12.32
CA ASP A 296 -13.36 -1.04 13.46
C ASP A 296 -11.86 -0.68 13.39
N PHE A 297 -11.27 -0.68 12.19
CA PHE A 297 -9.91 -0.18 11.99
C PHE A 297 -9.93 1.28 11.48
N ARG A 298 -8.97 2.06 11.95
CA ARG A 298 -8.80 3.46 11.56
C ARG A 298 -7.60 3.58 10.64
N LEU A 299 -7.85 4.03 9.42
CA LEU A 299 -6.81 4.35 8.45
C LEU A 299 -6.71 5.86 8.24
N SER A 300 -5.51 6.30 7.91
CA SER A 300 -5.17 7.71 7.70
C SER A 300 -5.89 8.31 6.49
N THR A 301 -6.18 9.61 6.54
CA THR A 301 -6.74 10.35 5.42
C THR A 301 -5.63 10.84 4.49
N ASN A 302 -5.79 10.61 3.17
CA ASN A 302 -4.82 11.03 2.16
C ASN A 302 -5.21 12.28 1.38
N PHE A 303 -6.49 12.59 1.29
CA PHE A 303 -6.98 13.76 0.56
C PHE A 303 -7.91 14.60 1.42
N ARG A 304 -7.78 15.93 1.31
CA ARG A 304 -8.65 16.90 1.98
C ARG A 304 -9.00 18.02 1.00
N GLN A 305 -9.84 17.70 -0.01
CA GLN A 305 -10.31 18.66 -1.02
C GLN A 305 -9.15 19.48 -1.62
N PRO A 306 -8.13 18.85 -2.26
CA PRO A 306 -6.89 19.50 -2.64
C PRO A 306 -7.07 20.62 -3.67
N TYR A 307 -8.07 20.53 -4.55
CA TYR A 307 -8.31 21.55 -5.59
C TYR A 307 -8.94 22.84 -5.07
N LEU A 308 -9.39 22.86 -3.80
CA LEU A 308 -9.84 24.08 -3.13
C LEU A 308 -8.70 24.81 -2.38
N SER A 309 -7.45 24.45 -2.65
CA SER A 309 -6.27 25.05 -2.06
C SER A 309 -6.01 26.44 -2.63
N LYS A 310 -5.62 27.39 -1.77
CA LYS A 310 -5.29 28.78 -2.14
C LYS A 310 -3.81 28.95 -2.52
N SER A 311 -2.98 27.93 -2.33
CA SER A 311 -1.56 27.95 -2.67
C SER A 311 -1.03 26.55 -2.95
N ILE A 312 0.09 26.44 -3.69
CA ILE A 312 0.78 25.16 -3.95
C ILE A 312 1.22 24.46 -2.64
N LYS A 313 1.65 25.24 -1.64
CA LYS A 313 1.99 24.72 -0.31
C LYS A 313 0.78 24.08 0.37
N GLU A 314 -0.38 24.70 0.28
CA GLU A 314 -1.63 24.16 0.83
C GLU A 314 -2.09 22.94 0.03
N PHE A 315 -1.96 22.96 -1.32
CA PHE A 315 -2.26 21.82 -2.16
C PHE A 315 -1.52 20.58 -1.69
N TRP A 316 -0.21 20.60 -1.53
CA TRP A 316 0.59 19.47 -1.05
C TRP A 316 0.29 19.05 0.40
N ARG A 317 -0.29 19.90 1.23
CA ARG A 317 -0.80 19.51 2.56
C ARG A 317 -2.12 18.76 2.51
N ARG A 318 -2.83 18.82 1.37
CA ARG A 318 -4.14 18.22 1.16
C ARG A 318 -4.11 17.06 0.16
N TRP A 319 -3.05 16.95 -0.61
CA TRP A 319 -2.83 15.92 -1.63
C TRP A 319 -1.86 14.86 -1.12
N HIS A 320 -2.26 13.57 -1.20
CA HIS A 320 -1.45 12.40 -0.83
C HIS A 320 -0.68 12.57 0.49
N ILE A 321 -1.43 12.90 1.54
CA ILE A 321 -0.91 13.38 2.84
C ILE A 321 0.09 12.38 3.45
N THR A 322 -0.23 11.06 3.41
CA THR A 322 0.64 10.04 4.01
C THR A 322 1.98 9.89 3.27
N LEU A 323 1.99 10.01 1.94
CA LEU A 323 3.24 10.02 1.17
C LEU A 323 4.08 11.26 1.48
N GLY A 324 3.44 12.44 1.54
CA GLY A 324 4.12 13.68 1.93
C GLY A 324 4.72 13.62 3.32
N ALA A 325 3.98 13.03 4.28
CA ALA A 325 4.47 12.77 5.63
C ALA A 325 5.62 11.78 5.64
N TRP A 326 5.55 10.71 4.84
CA TRP A 326 6.60 9.71 4.73
C TRP A 326 7.91 10.34 4.24
N PHE A 327 7.88 11.07 3.12
CA PHE A 327 9.08 11.76 2.61
C PHE A 327 9.64 12.77 3.59
N LYS A 328 8.78 13.52 4.27
CA LYS A 328 9.20 14.47 5.30
C LYS A 328 9.93 13.77 6.44
N ASP A 329 9.34 12.70 6.99
CA ASP A 329 9.81 12.09 8.24
C ASP A 329 11.02 11.14 8.01
N TYR A 330 11.08 10.46 6.86
CA TYR A 330 12.09 9.42 6.59
C TYR A 330 13.18 9.85 5.60
N LEU A 331 12.98 10.93 4.85
CA LEU A 331 13.96 11.43 3.89
C LEU A 331 14.39 12.88 4.20
N TYR A 332 13.47 13.83 4.16
CA TYR A 332 13.79 15.25 4.24
C TYR A 332 14.40 15.65 5.59
N ILE A 333 13.78 15.28 6.70
CA ILE A 333 14.28 15.59 8.05
C ILE A 333 15.65 14.93 8.31
N PRO A 334 15.88 13.63 8.02
CA PRO A 334 17.19 13.01 8.17
C PRO A 334 18.30 13.62 7.34
N LEU A 335 18.01 14.15 6.15
CA LEU A 335 18.98 14.85 5.30
C LEU A 335 19.33 16.27 5.79
N GLY A 336 18.65 16.76 6.84
CA GLY A 336 18.88 18.06 7.46
C GLY A 336 17.68 19.01 7.39
N GLY A 337 16.66 18.68 6.59
CA GLY A 337 15.44 19.46 6.46
C GLY A 337 15.73 20.92 6.10
N ASN A 338 15.03 21.85 6.76
CA ASN A 338 15.22 23.29 6.61
C ASN A 338 16.26 23.90 7.60
N ARG A 339 16.96 23.06 8.37
CA ARG A 339 17.97 23.48 9.36
C ARG A 339 19.39 23.45 8.82
N CYS A 340 19.56 23.33 7.51
CA CYS A 340 20.85 23.31 6.81
C CYS A 340 21.02 24.56 5.93
N SER A 341 22.18 24.71 5.28
CA SER A 341 22.43 25.82 4.35
C SER A 341 21.44 25.84 3.19
N LYS A 342 21.16 27.02 2.63
CA LYS A 342 20.22 27.17 1.51
C LYS A 342 20.49 26.22 0.33
N PRO A 343 21.74 26.08 -0.18
CA PRO A 343 22.03 25.14 -1.28
C PRO A 343 21.65 23.70 -0.91
N ARG A 344 22.00 23.25 0.30
CA ARG A 344 21.66 21.91 0.76
C ARG A 344 20.14 21.70 0.95
N ASN A 345 19.43 22.74 1.41
CA ASN A 345 17.97 22.68 1.55
C ASN A 345 17.27 22.56 0.18
N TYR A 346 17.81 23.18 -0.87
CA TYR A 346 17.29 23.00 -2.24
C TYR A 346 17.62 21.61 -2.84
N PHE A 347 18.70 20.99 -2.37
CA PHE A 347 19.07 19.63 -2.78
C PHE A 347 18.25 18.55 -2.04
N ASN A 348 17.85 18.79 -0.79
CA ASN A 348 17.03 17.88 0.00
C ASN A 348 15.59 17.80 -0.54
#